data_b9ac1ce23893bd412bb56d53edbc9337
#
_entry.id   b9ac1ce23893bd412bb56d53edbc9337
#
_cell.length_a   1.000
_cell.length_b   1.000
_cell.length_c   1.000
_cell.angle_alpha   90.00
_cell.angle_beta   90.00
_cell.angle_gamma   90.00
#
_symmetry.space_group_name_H-M   'P 1'
#
loop_
_entity.id
_entity.type
_entity.pdbx_description
1 polymer ?
#
loop_
_entity_poly.entity_id
_entity_poly.type
_entity_poly.pdbx_seq_one_letter_code
_entity_poly.pdbx_strand_id
1 'polypeptide(L)'
;MNLTRRDFLELLSVVGVGIATDPISAVAKVNKLTYDDLMSFRPVGKASIVFTTDTHGHMKPLYFREPANLVGPKNLAGTPGFIAGYEFLKFYGLKPDTLDCYFDTNVHFIELAHKYGIMGGVSHIARIIKDIVHERGRENTLILDNGDTLATSAITLFTKGKSMIDWMNLVGYDLFVGHWDFTLGKEEFLKRIKEFKGEFISQNIQDEFGELPFKPYVVKEIGGVKIGIVGNSFPYTPISNPAKFVEGWTFGINMDSMQKYVNELRDKHKVDVVILQSHDGLPLDIALTKYVHGIDIIISGHTHDITPKVLRYNNTYIVVAGSHGKFVGRIDLKASKGKLQDISFKLIPVATNIIKPDEDSEKLLKEVFAPYEEKLNTKIGTTSSLIYKRDTFYSTFDELANDAIMDYYHGIDIVFSPGYRWGATXLPGQDITINDVYDFTAITYPNVYVFKLKGSQIKYLLEDMADNVFNPNPIYQQGGDMPRLSKNVYYEIKINEPEGKRFQVIKINGKDLEPNKEYVAATYGGELYKIGTLVQDAKPIPAYELLIDYIKSKKHIEINTNPRNIFKVLDEPYNYTTT
;
A
#
# COMPACT_ATOMS: atom_id res chain seq x y z
N MET A 1 -1.05 -6.12 -34.09
CA MET A 1 -0.15 -5.09 -33.50
C MET A 1 -0.27 -3.84 -34.36
N ASN A 2 -0.94 -2.79 -33.85
CA ASN A 2 -1.04 -1.52 -34.56
C ASN A 2 0.14 -0.64 -34.16
N LEU A 3 1.16 -0.63 -35.00
CA LEU A 3 2.31 0.25 -34.83
C LEU A 3 1.86 1.69 -35.10
N THR A 4 2.18 2.59 -34.21
CA THR A 4 1.94 4.01 -34.47
C THR A 4 2.97 4.52 -35.48
N ARG A 5 2.64 5.65 -36.12
CA ARG A 5 3.55 6.31 -37.07
C ARG A 5 4.90 6.66 -36.40
N ARG A 6 4.88 6.93 -35.12
CA ARG A 6 6.07 7.26 -34.34
C ARG A 6 6.96 6.02 -34.12
N ASP A 7 6.32 4.88 -33.78
CA ASP A 7 7.03 3.61 -33.58
C ASP A 7 7.75 3.22 -34.89
N PHE A 8 7.07 3.46 -36.02
CA PHE A 8 7.63 3.19 -37.33
C PHE A 8 8.82 4.10 -37.65
N LEU A 9 8.75 5.38 -37.28
CA LEU A 9 9.86 6.33 -37.51
C LEU A 9 11.06 6.07 -36.60
N GLU A 10 10.81 5.66 -35.35
CA GLU A 10 11.86 5.26 -34.43
C GLU A 10 12.56 3.99 -34.95
N LEU A 11 11.76 3.07 -35.48
CA LEU A 11 12.28 1.86 -36.11
C LEU A 11 13.23 2.19 -37.28
N LEU A 12 12.82 3.13 -38.12
CA LEU A 12 13.62 3.56 -39.27
C LEU A 12 14.94 4.23 -38.85
N SER A 13 14.96 4.90 -37.71
CA SER A 13 16.18 5.55 -37.22
C SER A 13 17.20 4.56 -36.65
N VAL A 14 16.73 3.41 -36.18
CA VAL A 14 17.60 2.34 -35.64
C VAL A 14 18.14 1.46 -36.78
N VAL A 15 17.41 1.35 -37.88
CA VAL A 15 17.76 0.47 -39.00
C VAL A 15 18.69 1.16 -40.02
N GLY A 16 19.17 2.36 -39.70
CA GLY A 16 19.94 3.19 -40.64
C GLY A 16 21.27 2.65 -41.14
N VAL A 17 21.74 1.47 -40.70
CA VAL A 17 22.98 0.85 -41.24
C VAL A 17 22.85 -0.66 -41.15
N GLY A 18 22.51 -1.29 -42.26
CA GLY A 18 22.60 -2.75 -42.38
C GLY A 18 21.40 -3.44 -42.96
N ILE A 19 21.64 -4.37 -43.74
CA ILE A 19 20.75 -5.17 -44.58
C ILE A 19 19.52 -5.67 -43.77
N ALA A 20 18.37 -5.44 -44.35
CA ALA A 20 17.06 -5.75 -43.80
C ALA A 20 16.90 -7.20 -43.38
N THR A 21 17.02 -7.45 -42.14
CA THR A 21 16.45 -8.62 -41.52
C THR A 21 15.04 -8.24 -41.07
N ASP A 22 14.14 -9.20 -41.13
CA ASP A 22 12.73 -9.16 -40.80
C ASP A 22 12.34 -7.98 -39.87
N PRO A 23 11.50 -7.04 -40.34
CA PRO A 23 11.08 -5.88 -39.53
C PRO A 23 10.41 -6.27 -38.20
N ILE A 24 9.76 -7.42 -38.14
CA ILE A 24 9.09 -7.91 -36.93
C ILE A 24 10.11 -8.26 -35.85
N SER A 25 11.23 -8.87 -36.23
CA SER A 25 12.28 -9.22 -35.27
C SER A 25 13.04 -7.99 -34.76
N ALA A 26 13.15 -6.94 -35.61
CA ALA A 26 13.76 -5.68 -35.20
C ALA A 26 12.86 -4.93 -34.20
N VAL A 27 11.55 -4.92 -34.42
CA VAL A 27 10.55 -4.34 -33.50
C VAL A 27 10.59 -5.08 -32.15
N ALA A 28 10.67 -6.41 -32.20
CA ALA A 28 10.75 -7.23 -30.98
C ALA A 28 12.02 -6.92 -30.18
N LYS A 29 13.12 -6.59 -30.86
CA LYS A 29 14.37 -6.22 -30.18
C LYS A 29 14.33 -4.82 -29.57
N VAL A 30 13.70 -3.86 -30.23
CA VAL A 30 13.63 -2.47 -29.75
C VAL A 30 12.73 -2.34 -28.52
N ASN A 31 11.71 -3.19 -28.41
CA ASN A 31 10.74 -3.11 -27.33
C ASN A 31 10.98 -4.12 -26.19
N LYS A 32 12.08 -4.85 -26.23
CA LYS A 32 12.37 -5.87 -25.21
C LYS A 32 13.24 -5.30 -24.11
N LEU A 33 12.60 -4.87 -23.02
CA LEU A 33 13.30 -4.47 -21.80
C LEU A 33 14.04 -5.69 -21.22
N THR A 34 15.26 -5.45 -20.80
CA THR A 34 16.10 -6.49 -20.18
C THR A 34 16.22 -6.23 -18.67
N TYR A 35 16.70 -7.24 -17.96
CA TYR A 35 17.01 -7.08 -16.54
C TYR A 35 18.07 -5.99 -16.33
N ASP A 36 19.07 -5.91 -17.20
CA ASP A 36 20.10 -4.85 -17.11
C ASP A 36 19.47 -3.46 -17.28
N ASP A 37 18.46 -3.32 -18.14
CA ASP A 37 17.74 -2.04 -18.27
C ASP A 37 17.05 -1.67 -16.97
N LEU A 38 16.38 -2.63 -16.30
CA LEU A 38 15.72 -2.39 -15.02
C LEU A 38 16.72 -1.98 -13.94
N MET A 39 17.89 -2.59 -13.93
CA MET A 39 18.92 -2.37 -12.91
C MET A 39 19.84 -1.19 -13.23
N SER A 40 19.74 -0.61 -14.42
CA SER A 40 20.57 0.53 -14.85
C SER A 40 20.45 1.68 -13.85
N PHE A 41 21.57 2.19 -13.37
CA PHE A 41 21.61 3.10 -12.25
C PHE A 41 22.95 3.85 -12.24
N ARG A 42 22.92 5.13 -11.85
CA ARG A 42 24.12 5.93 -11.66
C ARG A 42 24.61 5.74 -10.22
N PRO A 43 25.60 4.91 -9.96
CA PRO A 43 26.05 4.70 -8.58
C PRO A 43 26.76 5.95 -8.04
N VAL A 44 26.61 6.16 -6.73
CA VAL A 44 27.22 7.29 -6.03
C VAL A 44 27.83 6.76 -4.73
N GLY A 45 29.06 7.19 -4.42
CA GLY A 45 29.72 6.77 -3.19
C GLY A 45 29.83 5.27 -3.03
N LYS A 46 29.97 4.81 -1.81
CA LYS A 46 30.06 3.37 -1.48
C LYS A 46 28.85 2.86 -0.71
N ALA A 47 28.08 3.74 -0.08
CA ALA A 47 26.95 3.32 0.77
C ALA A 47 25.68 3.21 -0.06
N SER A 48 24.98 2.09 0.09
CA SER A 48 23.69 1.82 -0.58
C SER A 48 22.64 1.46 0.45
N ILE A 49 21.41 1.94 0.23
CA ILE A 49 20.24 1.57 1.01
C ILE A 49 19.23 0.96 0.05
N VAL A 50 18.76 -0.22 0.37
CA VAL A 50 17.78 -0.95 -0.43
C VAL A 50 16.56 -1.15 0.46
N PHE A 51 15.36 -0.88 -0.06
CA PHE A 51 14.18 -0.94 0.79
C PHE A 51 12.93 -1.40 0.05
N THR A 52 12.04 -2.00 0.84
CA THR A 52 10.68 -2.36 0.42
C THR A 52 9.73 -1.80 1.48
N THR A 53 8.44 -1.73 1.12
CA THR A 53 7.40 -1.28 2.04
C THR A 53 6.05 -1.87 1.63
N ASP A 54 5.18 -2.05 2.62
CA ASP A 54 3.76 -2.35 2.38
C ASP A 54 3.57 -3.54 1.44
N THR A 55 4.37 -4.58 1.63
CA THR A 55 4.24 -5.82 0.82
C THR A 55 2.95 -6.57 1.16
N HIS A 56 2.38 -6.29 2.35
CA HIS A 56 1.14 -6.91 2.81
C HIS A 56 1.19 -8.44 2.76
N GLY A 57 2.40 -8.98 2.97
CA GLY A 57 2.61 -10.42 3.02
C GLY A 57 2.39 -11.14 1.68
N HIS A 58 2.33 -10.42 0.58
CA HIS A 58 2.15 -11.04 -0.74
C HIS A 58 3.46 -11.67 -1.20
N MET A 59 3.64 -12.94 -0.82
CA MET A 59 4.85 -13.67 -1.17
C MET A 59 4.87 -14.09 -2.64
N LYS A 60 3.70 -14.33 -3.24
CA LYS A 60 3.58 -14.65 -4.67
C LYS A 60 3.30 -13.38 -5.47
N PRO A 61 3.72 -13.34 -6.75
CA PRO A 61 3.37 -12.20 -7.61
C PRO A 61 1.86 -12.09 -7.82
N LEU A 62 1.42 -10.89 -8.14
CA LEU A 62 -0.02 -10.59 -8.34
C LEU A 62 -0.18 -9.48 -9.37
N TYR A 63 -1.42 -9.20 -9.75
CA TYR A 63 -1.78 -7.95 -10.40
C TYR A 63 -2.22 -6.95 -9.33
N PHE A 64 -1.76 -5.72 -9.44
CA PHE A 64 -2.22 -4.65 -8.56
C PHE A 64 -2.31 -3.33 -9.33
N ARG A 65 -3.54 -2.87 -9.53
CA ARG A 65 -3.86 -1.62 -10.23
C ARG A 65 -3.78 -0.44 -9.24
N GLU A 66 -3.02 0.57 -9.59
CA GLU A 66 -2.99 1.82 -8.82
C GLU A 66 -4.34 2.55 -8.94
N PRO A 67 -4.69 3.44 -8.00
CA PRO A 67 -5.97 4.12 -8.06
C PRO A 67 -6.09 5.02 -9.30
N ALA A 68 -7.30 5.07 -9.87
CA ALA A 68 -7.61 6.01 -10.93
C ALA A 68 -7.85 7.42 -10.37
N ASN A 69 -8.23 7.49 -9.11
CA ASN A 69 -8.60 8.73 -8.44
C ASN A 69 -7.97 8.79 -7.05
N LEU A 70 -7.23 9.86 -6.77
CA LEU A 70 -6.71 10.19 -5.44
C LEU A 70 -7.14 11.61 -5.12
N VAL A 71 -8.38 11.73 -4.67
CA VAL A 71 -8.99 13.02 -4.40
C VAL A 71 -8.52 13.53 -3.03
N GLY A 72 -8.03 14.74 -3.00
CA GLY A 72 -7.56 15.36 -1.75
C GLY A 72 -8.17 16.74 -1.54
N PRO A 73 -7.97 17.30 -0.35
CA PRO A 73 -8.44 18.64 -0.07
C PRO A 73 -7.76 19.66 -1.00
N LYS A 74 -8.42 20.78 -1.23
CA LYS A 74 -8.03 21.82 -2.19
C LYS A 74 -6.54 22.24 -2.10
N ASN A 75 -6.04 22.37 -0.88
CA ASN A 75 -4.65 22.82 -0.67
C ASN A 75 -3.61 21.74 -0.97
N LEU A 76 -4.01 20.48 -1.09
CA LEU A 76 -3.11 19.33 -1.33
C LEU A 76 -3.34 18.68 -2.69
N ALA A 77 -4.47 18.94 -3.32
CA ALA A 77 -4.80 18.36 -4.63
C ALA A 77 -3.70 18.67 -5.66
N GLY A 78 -3.30 17.67 -6.44
CA GLY A 78 -2.26 17.83 -7.45
C GLY A 78 -0.84 17.77 -6.92
N THR A 79 -0.65 17.48 -5.62
CA THR A 79 0.67 17.29 -5.03
C THR A 79 0.93 15.80 -4.74
N PRO A 80 2.20 15.40 -4.53
CA PRO A 80 2.49 13.99 -4.21
C PRO A 80 1.64 13.46 -3.05
N GLY A 81 1.04 12.30 -3.27
CA GLY A 81 0.05 11.72 -2.36
C GLY A 81 -1.39 11.95 -2.82
N PHE A 82 -1.61 12.91 -3.72
CA PHE A 82 -2.94 13.30 -4.22
C PHE A 82 -2.94 13.48 -5.74
N ILE A 83 -2.17 12.66 -6.44
CA ILE A 83 -2.12 12.63 -7.91
C ILE A 83 -2.24 11.17 -8.38
N ALA A 84 -2.93 10.96 -9.50
CA ALA A 84 -3.15 9.64 -10.07
C ALA A 84 -3.27 9.73 -11.60
N GLY A 85 -3.14 8.60 -12.27
CA GLY A 85 -3.41 8.50 -13.69
C GLY A 85 -2.53 9.41 -14.55
N TYR A 86 -3.13 10.10 -15.49
CA TYR A 86 -2.39 10.99 -16.40
C TYR A 86 -1.72 12.16 -15.67
N GLU A 87 -2.31 12.65 -14.58
CA GLU A 87 -1.69 13.71 -13.76
C GLU A 87 -0.38 13.21 -13.14
N PHE A 88 -0.37 11.96 -12.68
CA PHE A 88 0.84 11.34 -12.12
C PHE A 88 1.93 11.25 -13.20
N LEU A 89 1.57 10.74 -14.39
CA LEU A 89 2.52 10.64 -15.51
C LEU A 89 3.11 12.01 -15.85
N LYS A 90 2.25 13.03 -15.93
CA LYS A 90 2.67 14.40 -16.23
C LYS A 90 3.62 14.95 -15.14
N PHE A 91 3.24 14.78 -13.88
CA PHE A 91 4.02 15.30 -12.75
C PHE A 91 5.46 14.76 -12.76
N TYR A 92 5.61 13.45 -13.00
CA TYR A 92 6.93 12.80 -12.98
C TYR A 92 7.60 12.71 -14.35
N GLY A 93 6.95 13.22 -15.40
CA GLY A 93 7.53 13.18 -16.76
C GLY A 93 7.62 11.78 -17.35
N LEU A 94 6.65 10.93 -17.01
CA LEU A 94 6.59 9.54 -17.49
C LEU A 94 5.69 9.45 -18.73
N LYS A 95 5.95 8.45 -19.56
CA LYS A 95 5.19 8.23 -20.79
C LYS A 95 4.11 7.16 -20.61
N PRO A 96 2.92 7.34 -21.21
CA PRO A 96 1.93 6.28 -21.23
C PRO A 96 2.43 5.06 -22.01
N ASP A 97 1.81 3.90 -21.77
CA ASP A 97 2.07 2.64 -22.47
C ASP A 97 3.46 2.05 -22.24
N THR A 98 4.13 2.50 -21.19
CA THR A 98 5.45 1.99 -20.78
C THR A 98 5.31 1.09 -19.54
N LEU A 99 6.41 0.41 -19.18
CA LEU A 99 6.47 -0.37 -17.95
C LEU A 99 6.23 0.53 -16.73
N ASP A 100 6.81 1.74 -16.71
CA ASP A 100 6.61 2.70 -15.62
C ASP A 100 5.13 3.09 -15.51
N CYS A 101 4.48 3.38 -16.64
CA CYS A 101 3.04 3.67 -16.66
C CYS A 101 2.24 2.53 -16.02
N TYR A 102 2.55 1.29 -16.38
CA TYR A 102 1.87 0.09 -15.88
C TYR A 102 2.05 -0.10 -14.36
N PHE A 103 3.27 0.11 -13.87
CA PHE A 103 3.56 -0.07 -12.45
C PHE A 103 3.06 1.09 -11.58
N ASP A 104 3.08 2.31 -12.14
CA ASP A 104 2.88 3.53 -11.34
C ASP A 104 1.46 4.09 -11.41
N THR A 105 0.65 3.67 -12.40
CA THR A 105 -0.70 4.24 -12.61
C THR A 105 -1.72 3.19 -13.02
N ASN A 106 -2.98 3.63 -13.11
CA ASN A 106 -4.08 2.83 -13.67
C ASN A 106 -4.18 2.92 -15.20
N VAL A 107 -3.44 3.84 -15.83
CA VAL A 107 -3.60 4.17 -17.26
C VAL A 107 -3.34 2.95 -18.13
N HIS A 108 -4.34 2.58 -18.93
CA HIS A 108 -4.31 1.42 -19.82
C HIS A 108 -3.96 0.11 -19.11
N PHE A 109 -4.37 -0.02 -17.83
CA PHE A 109 -3.93 -1.09 -16.96
C PHE A 109 -4.17 -2.49 -17.53
N ILE A 110 -5.38 -2.75 -18.07
CA ILE A 110 -5.73 -4.09 -18.57
C ILE A 110 -4.81 -4.48 -19.75
N GLU A 111 -4.63 -3.57 -20.70
CA GLU A 111 -3.76 -3.80 -21.86
C GLU A 111 -2.31 -4.05 -21.43
N LEU A 112 -1.83 -3.21 -20.51
CA LEU A 112 -0.45 -3.32 -20.02
C LEU A 112 -0.23 -4.55 -19.15
N ALA A 113 -1.27 -4.98 -18.40
CA ALA A 113 -1.21 -6.22 -17.64
C ALA A 113 -1.03 -7.44 -18.56
N HIS A 114 -1.75 -7.47 -19.68
CA HIS A 114 -1.56 -8.53 -20.68
C HIS A 114 -0.17 -8.47 -21.34
N LYS A 115 0.38 -7.27 -21.48
CA LYS A 115 1.70 -7.07 -22.09
C LYS A 115 2.85 -7.44 -21.14
N TYR A 116 2.78 -6.98 -19.88
CA TYR A 116 3.89 -7.07 -18.92
C TYR A 116 3.72 -8.15 -17.86
N GLY A 117 2.50 -8.65 -17.65
CA GLY A 117 2.23 -9.77 -16.73
C GLY A 117 2.14 -9.36 -15.26
N ILE A 118 2.21 -10.37 -14.39
CA ILE A 118 2.13 -10.19 -12.94
C ILE A 118 3.41 -9.51 -12.40
N MET A 119 3.28 -8.91 -11.23
CA MET A 119 4.34 -8.10 -10.63
C MET A 119 4.58 -8.50 -9.17
N GLY A 120 5.77 -8.19 -8.66
CA GLY A 120 6.11 -8.44 -7.27
C GLY A 120 6.55 -9.87 -7.00
N GLY A 121 6.30 -10.29 -5.77
CA GLY A 121 6.69 -11.62 -5.28
C GLY A 121 8.07 -11.63 -4.63
N VAL A 122 8.16 -12.32 -3.50
CA VAL A 122 9.38 -12.30 -2.67
C VAL A 122 10.61 -12.85 -3.39
N SER A 123 10.43 -13.81 -4.30
CA SER A 123 11.57 -14.38 -5.03
C SER A 123 12.20 -13.39 -5.99
N HIS A 124 11.38 -12.54 -6.61
CA HIS A 124 11.85 -11.53 -7.56
C HIS A 124 12.43 -10.33 -6.82
N ILE A 125 11.82 -9.95 -5.68
CA ILE A 125 12.38 -8.92 -4.80
C ILE A 125 13.77 -9.34 -4.31
N ALA A 126 13.88 -10.59 -3.82
CA ALA A 126 15.15 -11.12 -3.32
C ALA A 126 16.24 -11.11 -4.39
N ARG A 127 15.89 -11.44 -5.63
CA ARG A 127 16.85 -11.39 -6.74
C ARG A 127 17.45 -10.00 -6.90
N ILE A 128 16.59 -8.97 -6.93
CA ILE A 128 17.05 -7.59 -7.06
C ILE A 128 17.96 -7.21 -5.89
N ILE A 129 17.51 -7.50 -4.65
CA ILE A 129 18.28 -7.14 -3.44
C ILE A 129 19.65 -7.85 -3.45
N LYS A 130 19.68 -9.16 -3.71
CA LYS A 130 20.92 -9.93 -3.72
C LYS A 130 21.89 -9.45 -4.79
N ASP A 131 21.38 -9.07 -5.97
CA ASP A 131 22.24 -8.55 -7.05
C ASP A 131 22.83 -7.19 -6.67
N ILE A 132 22.07 -6.31 -6.01
CA ILE A 132 22.61 -5.04 -5.49
C ILE A 132 23.69 -5.31 -4.43
N VAL A 133 23.42 -6.23 -3.51
CA VAL A 133 24.39 -6.62 -2.47
C VAL A 133 25.66 -7.19 -3.11
N HIS A 134 25.50 -8.01 -4.14
CA HIS A 134 26.65 -8.58 -4.87
C HIS A 134 27.47 -7.47 -5.55
N GLU A 135 26.79 -6.49 -6.16
CA GLU A 135 27.44 -5.36 -6.82
C GLU A 135 28.21 -4.47 -5.83
N ARG A 136 27.59 -4.17 -4.69
CA ARG A 136 28.06 -3.14 -3.76
C ARG A 136 28.86 -3.68 -2.59
N GLY A 137 28.63 -4.92 -2.19
CA GLY A 137 29.16 -5.53 -0.97
C GLY A 137 28.16 -5.45 0.19
N ARG A 138 28.07 -6.53 0.96
CA ARG A 138 27.10 -6.58 2.08
C ARG A 138 27.39 -5.50 3.13
N GLU A 139 28.65 -5.27 3.43
CA GLU A 139 29.10 -4.27 4.40
C GLU A 139 28.81 -2.84 3.95
N ASN A 140 28.50 -2.66 2.68
CA ASN A 140 28.21 -1.35 2.07
C ASN A 140 26.70 -1.17 1.82
N THR A 141 25.86 -2.14 2.21
CA THR A 141 24.44 -2.15 1.88
C THR A 141 23.58 -2.30 3.14
N LEU A 142 22.64 -1.39 3.31
CA LEU A 142 21.63 -1.43 4.39
C LEU A 142 20.30 -1.83 3.76
N ILE A 143 19.63 -2.84 4.32
CA ILE A 143 18.38 -3.38 3.76
C ILE A 143 17.24 -3.11 4.75
N LEU A 144 16.23 -2.36 4.32
CA LEU A 144 15.15 -1.87 5.19
C LEU A 144 13.78 -2.34 4.69
N ASP A 145 12.88 -2.60 5.64
CA ASP A 145 11.46 -2.81 5.36
C ASP A 145 10.66 -1.79 6.14
N ASN A 146 9.78 -1.06 5.46
CA ASN A 146 9.05 0.04 6.07
C ASN A 146 7.68 -0.35 6.63
N GLY A 147 7.45 -1.66 6.88
CA GLY A 147 6.25 -2.09 7.59
C GLY A 147 5.11 -2.52 6.67
N ASP A 148 4.03 -2.96 7.29
CA ASP A 148 2.90 -3.60 6.63
C ASP A 148 3.37 -4.84 5.84
N THR A 149 4.10 -5.70 6.54
CA THR A 149 4.80 -6.84 5.95
C THR A 149 4.29 -8.18 6.48
N LEU A 150 3.94 -8.25 7.76
CA LEU A 150 3.66 -9.51 8.45
C LEU A 150 2.19 -9.93 8.41
N ALA A 151 1.32 -9.17 7.75
CA ALA A 151 -0.13 -9.37 7.80
C ALA A 151 -0.79 -9.08 6.46
N THR A 152 -2.03 -9.51 6.34
CA THR A 152 -3.03 -9.20 5.30
C THR A 152 -2.93 -10.03 4.00
N SER A 153 -2.28 -11.20 4.07
CA SER A 153 -2.37 -12.24 3.02
C SER A 153 -2.76 -13.57 3.66
N ALA A 154 -3.22 -14.51 2.85
CA ALA A 154 -3.56 -15.85 3.35
C ALA A 154 -2.39 -16.45 4.13
N ILE A 155 -1.20 -16.40 3.53
CA ILE A 155 -0.04 -17.08 4.12
C ILE A 155 0.41 -16.41 5.43
N THR A 156 0.34 -15.09 5.52
CA THR A 156 0.67 -14.42 6.78
C THR A 156 -0.40 -14.66 7.84
N LEU A 157 -1.67 -14.78 7.45
CA LEU A 157 -2.74 -15.14 8.38
C LEU A 157 -2.49 -16.54 8.94
N PHE A 158 -2.22 -17.52 8.09
CA PHE A 158 -2.04 -18.92 8.49
C PHE A 158 -0.76 -19.16 9.29
N THR A 159 0.31 -18.42 8.96
CA THR A 159 1.61 -18.59 9.64
C THR A 159 1.85 -17.54 10.73
N LYS A 160 0.86 -16.67 10.96
CA LYS A 160 0.98 -15.57 11.95
C LYS A 160 2.23 -14.72 11.69
N GLY A 161 2.45 -14.40 10.42
CA GLY A 161 3.57 -13.55 9.99
C GLY A 161 4.93 -14.24 9.91
N LYS A 162 5.04 -15.50 10.38
CA LYS A 162 6.34 -16.19 10.40
C LYS A 162 6.94 -16.34 9.01
N SER A 163 6.10 -16.62 8.00
CA SER A 163 6.56 -16.78 6.62
C SER A 163 7.39 -15.60 6.12
N MET A 164 6.93 -14.37 6.44
CA MET A 164 7.65 -13.17 6.03
C MET A 164 8.93 -12.94 6.84
N ILE A 165 8.90 -13.23 8.15
CA ILE A 165 10.10 -13.15 9.00
C ILE A 165 11.17 -14.12 8.48
N ASP A 166 10.79 -15.36 8.16
CA ASP A 166 11.74 -16.34 7.61
C ASP A 166 12.36 -15.84 6.31
N TRP A 167 11.54 -15.25 5.44
CA TRP A 167 12.03 -14.69 4.17
C TRP A 167 12.93 -13.47 4.41
N MET A 168 12.52 -12.56 5.29
CA MET A 168 13.34 -11.38 5.62
C MET A 168 14.71 -11.79 6.16
N ASN A 169 14.73 -12.85 6.99
CA ASN A 169 15.99 -13.40 7.52
C ASN A 169 16.84 -14.03 6.43
N LEU A 170 16.20 -14.71 5.49
CA LEU A 170 16.89 -15.35 4.34
C LEU A 170 17.59 -14.29 3.47
N VAL A 171 16.91 -13.17 3.21
CA VAL A 171 17.44 -12.08 2.39
C VAL A 171 18.47 -11.24 3.15
N GLY A 172 18.29 -11.10 4.47
CA GLY A 172 19.19 -10.34 5.32
C GLY A 172 18.72 -8.92 5.61
N TYR A 173 17.43 -8.72 5.77
CA TYR A 173 16.90 -7.41 6.18
C TYR A 173 17.50 -6.97 7.50
N ASP A 174 17.84 -5.70 7.61
CA ASP A 174 18.49 -5.13 8.79
C ASP A 174 17.52 -4.52 9.79
N LEU A 175 16.51 -3.78 9.29
CA LEU A 175 15.60 -2.99 10.14
C LEU A 175 14.20 -3.00 9.59
N PHE A 176 13.18 -2.96 10.48
CA PHE A 176 11.82 -2.63 10.04
C PHE A 176 11.03 -1.85 11.09
N VAL A 177 9.94 -1.24 10.65
CA VAL A 177 8.94 -0.51 11.43
C VAL A 177 7.56 -1.14 11.16
N GLY A 178 6.49 -0.69 11.80
CA GLY A 178 5.23 -1.42 11.67
C GLY A 178 3.94 -0.63 11.71
N HIS A 179 2.87 -1.32 11.35
CA HIS A 179 1.49 -0.88 11.45
C HIS A 179 0.54 -2.10 11.46
N TRP A 180 0.11 -2.60 10.29
CA TRP A 180 -0.74 -3.80 10.23
C TRP A 180 -0.06 -5.02 10.89
N ASP A 181 1.24 -4.99 10.98
CA ASP A 181 2.03 -6.01 11.67
C ASP A 181 1.55 -6.22 13.11
N PHE A 182 1.09 -5.16 13.75
CA PHE A 182 0.58 -5.22 15.13
C PHE A 182 -0.76 -5.97 15.23
N THR A 183 -1.48 -6.15 14.12
CA THR A 183 -2.76 -6.88 14.13
C THR A 183 -2.60 -8.38 14.35
N LEU A 184 -1.37 -8.88 14.35
CA LEU A 184 -1.07 -10.23 14.86
C LEU A 184 -1.41 -10.35 16.36
N GLY A 185 -1.53 -9.22 17.04
CA GLY A 185 -1.64 -9.15 18.49
C GLY A 185 -0.26 -8.97 19.13
N LYS A 186 -0.21 -8.25 20.24
CA LYS A 186 1.04 -7.87 20.89
C LYS A 186 1.97 -9.06 21.16
N GLU A 187 1.43 -10.13 21.74
CA GLU A 187 2.21 -11.33 22.09
C GLU A 187 2.83 -11.97 20.86
N GLU A 188 2.01 -12.20 19.82
CA GLU A 188 2.45 -12.84 18.58
C GLU A 188 3.44 -11.94 17.84
N PHE A 189 3.18 -10.64 17.82
CA PHE A 189 4.09 -9.67 17.20
C PHE A 189 5.47 -9.71 17.86
N LEU A 190 5.51 -9.66 19.21
CA LEU A 190 6.80 -9.71 19.94
C LEU A 190 7.53 -11.02 19.69
N LYS A 191 6.81 -12.14 19.53
CA LYS A 191 7.39 -13.43 19.16
C LYS A 191 8.08 -13.33 17.79
N ARG A 192 7.38 -12.72 16.81
CA ARG A 192 7.96 -12.52 15.45
C ARG A 192 9.22 -11.65 15.50
N ILE A 193 9.20 -10.59 16.34
CA ILE A 193 10.36 -9.70 16.51
C ILE A 193 11.58 -10.48 17.03
N LYS A 194 11.37 -11.40 17.99
CA LYS A 194 12.46 -12.24 18.52
C LYS A 194 13.05 -13.16 17.46
N GLU A 195 12.24 -13.61 16.52
CA GLU A 195 12.67 -14.49 15.43
C GLU A 195 13.39 -13.73 14.31
N PHE A 196 13.15 -12.43 14.21
CA PHE A 196 13.78 -11.57 13.20
C PHE A 196 15.27 -11.35 13.57
N LYS A 197 16.17 -11.60 12.63
CA LYS A 197 17.62 -11.45 12.83
C LYS A 197 18.07 -9.99 12.79
N GLY A 198 17.29 -9.11 12.19
CA GLY A 198 17.50 -7.66 12.23
C GLY A 198 16.87 -7.07 13.48
N GLU A 199 16.55 -5.77 13.40
CA GLU A 199 15.96 -5.06 14.53
C GLU A 199 14.66 -4.34 14.12
N PHE A 200 13.66 -4.39 14.99
CA PHE A 200 12.49 -3.53 14.92
C PHE A 200 12.80 -2.26 15.71
N ILE A 201 12.65 -1.09 15.09
CA ILE A 201 12.94 0.19 15.74
C ILE A 201 11.69 1.07 15.73
N SER A 202 11.50 1.85 16.79
CA SER A 202 10.38 2.79 16.86
C SER A 202 10.61 3.81 17.97
N GLN A 203 10.64 5.09 17.63
CA GLN A 203 10.76 6.16 18.61
C GLN A 203 9.39 6.57 19.18
N ASN A 204 8.30 6.17 18.50
CA ASN A 204 6.98 6.71 18.80
C ASN A 204 6.02 5.71 19.46
N ILE A 205 6.55 4.63 20.05
CA ILE A 205 5.76 3.70 20.85
C ILE A 205 6.28 3.77 22.29
N GLN A 206 5.37 3.97 23.23
CA GLN A 206 5.70 3.97 24.67
C GLN A 206 4.80 2.99 25.40
N ASP A 207 5.33 2.37 26.44
CA ASP A 207 4.53 1.51 27.30
C ASP A 207 3.77 2.35 28.34
N GLU A 208 3.04 1.67 29.23
CA GLU A 208 2.21 2.30 30.25
C GLU A 208 3.01 3.11 31.28
N PHE A 209 4.33 2.93 31.32
CA PHE A 209 5.23 3.67 32.21
C PHE A 209 5.97 4.80 31.47
N GLY A 210 5.69 4.98 30.18
CA GLY A 210 6.37 5.96 29.36
C GLY A 210 7.74 5.51 28.84
N GLU A 211 8.08 4.23 29.03
CA GLU A 211 9.35 3.67 28.55
C GLU A 211 9.21 3.20 27.10
N LEU A 212 10.32 3.17 26.37
CA LEU A 212 10.34 2.71 24.99
C LEU A 212 10.55 1.19 24.95
N PRO A 213 9.58 0.41 24.44
CA PRO A 213 9.78 -1.04 24.29
C PRO A 213 10.75 -1.41 23.17
N PHE A 214 11.06 -0.46 22.29
CA PHE A 214 11.97 -0.67 21.15
C PHE A 214 13.01 0.45 21.11
N LYS A 215 14.17 0.19 20.49
CA LYS A 215 15.16 1.23 20.27
C LYS A 215 14.56 2.33 19.40
N PRO A 216 14.71 3.59 19.76
CA PRO A 216 14.18 4.69 18.95
C PRO A 216 14.99 4.92 17.67
N TYR A 217 16.27 4.57 17.68
CA TYR A 217 17.16 4.72 16.54
C TYR A 217 18.32 3.73 16.65
N VAL A 218 19.01 3.55 15.54
CA VAL A 218 20.29 2.81 15.50
C VAL A 218 21.31 3.63 14.73
N VAL A 219 22.58 3.33 14.97
CA VAL A 219 23.69 3.89 14.20
C VAL A 219 24.38 2.75 13.47
N LYS A 220 24.54 2.87 12.17
CA LYS A 220 25.19 1.87 11.30
C LYS A 220 26.33 2.52 10.54
N GLU A 221 27.41 1.82 10.37
CA GLU A 221 28.52 2.23 9.49
C GLU A 221 28.42 1.44 8.20
N ILE A 222 28.09 2.12 7.10
CA ILE A 222 27.76 1.51 5.82
C ILE A 222 28.63 2.19 4.75
N GLY A 223 29.51 1.42 4.09
CA GLY A 223 30.37 1.96 3.04
C GLY A 223 31.22 3.15 3.50
N GLY A 224 31.66 3.15 4.76
CA GLY A 224 32.43 4.24 5.33
C GLY A 224 31.62 5.47 5.71
N VAL A 225 30.29 5.39 5.65
CA VAL A 225 29.37 6.47 6.04
C VAL A 225 28.69 6.07 7.36
N LYS A 226 28.71 6.98 8.32
CA LYS A 226 28.05 6.78 9.60
C LYS A 226 26.60 7.28 9.50
N ILE A 227 25.65 6.36 9.54
CA ILE A 227 24.22 6.62 9.31
C ILE A 227 23.44 6.41 10.60
N GLY A 228 22.66 7.41 11.01
CA GLY A 228 21.68 7.29 12.07
C GLY A 228 20.30 7.04 11.45
N ILE A 229 19.60 6.01 11.93
CA ILE A 229 18.27 5.66 11.43
C ILE A 229 17.28 5.73 12.58
N VAL A 230 16.33 6.68 12.52
CA VAL A 230 15.23 6.82 13.48
C VAL A 230 14.04 6.05 12.91
N GLY A 231 13.37 5.25 13.74
CA GLY A 231 12.19 4.48 13.33
C GLY A 231 10.90 5.14 13.77
N ASN A 232 9.90 5.13 12.89
CA ASN A 232 8.56 5.62 13.20
C ASN A 232 7.52 4.63 12.71
N SER A 233 6.76 4.06 13.64
CA SER A 233 5.61 3.20 13.32
C SER A 233 4.39 4.08 13.08
N PHE A 234 3.36 3.52 12.44
CA PHE A 234 2.17 4.32 12.11
C PHE A 234 1.57 4.95 13.37
N PRO A 235 1.50 6.29 13.43
CA PRO A 235 1.16 6.98 14.69
C PRO A 235 -0.28 6.82 15.14
N TYR A 236 -1.20 6.45 14.24
CA TYR A 236 -2.63 6.31 14.55
C TYR A 236 -3.05 4.85 14.69
N THR A 237 -2.11 3.92 14.88
CA THR A 237 -2.39 2.48 14.99
C THR A 237 -3.55 2.14 15.94
N PRO A 238 -3.62 2.70 17.17
CA PRO A 238 -4.70 2.31 18.10
C PRO A 238 -6.10 2.76 17.70
N ILE A 239 -6.24 3.65 16.72
CA ILE A 239 -7.55 4.08 16.24
C ILE A 239 -7.87 3.59 14.83
N SER A 240 -6.86 3.32 14.01
CA SER A 240 -7.08 2.77 12.66
C SER A 240 -7.32 1.26 12.69
N ASN A 241 -6.84 0.57 13.74
CA ASN A 241 -6.99 -0.87 13.97
C ASN A 241 -7.54 -1.08 15.40
N PRO A 242 -8.16 -2.23 15.68
CA PRO A 242 -8.64 -2.48 17.05
C PRO A 242 -7.55 -2.27 18.10
N ALA A 243 -7.82 -1.40 19.06
CA ALA A 243 -6.84 -0.98 20.08
C ALA A 243 -6.34 -2.15 20.94
N LYS A 244 -7.13 -3.22 21.05
CA LYS A 244 -6.76 -4.43 21.84
C LYS A 244 -5.43 -5.05 21.36
N PHE A 245 -5.08 -4.88 20.07
CA PHE A 245 -3.86 -5.48 19.52
C PHE A 245 -2.59 -4.82 20.07
N VAL A 246 -2.71 -3.58 20.56
CA VAL A 246 -1.56 -2.83 21.09
C VAL A 246 -1.82 -2.34 22.52
N GLU A 247 -2.66 -3.07 23.25
CA GLU A 247 -3.03 -2.72 24.64
C GLU A 247 -1.78 -2.49 25.50
N GLY A 248 -1.77 -1.37 26.22
CA GLY A 248 -0.64 -0.99 27.07
C GLY A 248 0.44 -0.20 26.34
N TRP A 249 0.29 0.01 25.03
CA TRP A 249 1.18 0.87 24.24
C TRP A 249 0.45 2.12 23.79
N THR A 250 1.15 3.25 23.80
CA THR A 250 0.66 4.50 23.24
C THR A 250 1.48 4.84 22.00
N PHE A 251 0.82 5.50 21.04
CA PHE A 251 1.39 5.89 19.77
C PHE A 251 1.17 7.38 19.54
N GLY A 252 1.97 7.98 18.71
CA GLY A 252 1.81 9.35 18.25
C GLY A 252 2.89 9.66 17.24
N ILE A 253 2.86 10.83 16.65
CA ILE A 253 3.93 11.28 15.75
C ILE A 253 5.19 11.58 16.59
N ASN A 254 4.99 12.15 17.76
CA ASN A 254 6.04 12.43 18.74
C ASN A 254 7.19 13.27 18.15
N MET A 255 6.83 14.39 17.53
CA MET A 255 7.79 15.26 16.85
C MET A 255 8.90 15.77 17.76
N ASP A 256 8.59 16.08 19.03
CA ASP A 256 9.57 16.57 19.99
C ASP A 256 10.63 15.51 20.30
N SER A 257 10.21 14.26 20.55
CA SER A 257 11.17 13.18 20.81
C SER A 257 11.93 12.81 19.54
N MET A 258 11.27 12.88 18.38
CA MET A 258 11.95 12.67 17.09
C MET A 258 13.09 13.69 16.93
N GLN A 259 12.80 14.98 17.17
CA GLN A 259 13.82 16.03 17.09
C GLN A 259 14.96 15.78 18.10
N LYS A 260 14.61 15.34 19.31
CA LYS A 260 15.60 14.99 20.33
C LYS A 260 16.56 13.90 19.81
N TYR A 261 16.02 12.84 19.20
CA TYR A 261 16.84 11.74 18.70
C TYR A 261 17.69 12.16 17.48
N VAL A 262 17.14 13.01 16.61
CA VAL A 262 17.92 13.58 15.51
C VAL A 262 19.12 14.37 16.07
N ASN A 263 18.87 15.21 17.09
CA ASN A 263 19.94 16.00 17.74
C ASN A 263 20.99 15.09 18.39
N GLU A 264 20.57 14.02 19.07
CA GLU A 264 21.51 13.05 19.67
C GLU A 264 22.39 12.42 18.58
N LEU A 265 21.80 12.03 17.48
CA LEU A 265 22.54 11.44 16.35
C LEU A 265 23.59 12.41 15.81
N ARG A 266 23.23 13.67 15.66
CA ARG A 266 24.14 14.72 15.16
C ARG A 266 25.22 15.08 16.18
N ASP A 267 24.82 15.38 17.41
CA ASP A 267 25.70 15.98 18.40
C ASP A 267 26.52 14.97 19.18
N LYS A 268 25.91 13.83 19.56
CA LYS A 268 26.56 12.81 20.36
C LYS A 268 27.26 11.76 19.50
N HIS A 269 26.53 11.24 18.49
CA HIS A 269 27.05 10.15 17.65
C HIS A 269 27.84 10.64 16.43
N LYS A 270 27.71 11.93 16.10
CA LYS A 270 28.44 12.55 14.98
C LYS A 270 28.20 11.82 13.66
N VAL A 271 26.93 11.48 13.39
CA VAL A 271 26.61 10.76 12.16
C VAL A 271 26.77 11.68 10.93
N ASP A 272 27.01 11.06 9.77
CA ASP A 272 27.12 11.77 8.50
C ASP A 272 25.74 12.00 7.87
N VAL A 273 24.81 11.06 8.10
CA VAL A 273 23.46 11.10 7.51
C VAL A 273 22.44 10.67 8.57
N VAL A 274 21.31 11.36 8.62
CA VAL A 274 20.15 10.94 9.42
C VAL A 274 19.04 10.53 8.46
N ILE A 275 18.54 9.32 8.66
CA ILE A 275 17.40 8.76 7.92
C ILE A 275 16.23 8.58 8.90
N LEU A 276 15.04 8.99 8.49
CA LEU A 276 13.80 8.59 9.15
C LEU A 276 13.22 7.42 8.35
N GLN A 277 13.16 6.26 8.98
CA GLN A 277 12.48 5.08 8.45
C GLN A 277 11.04 5.14 8.94
N SER A 278 10.11 5.49 8.05
CA SER A 278 8.79 5.98 8.44
C SER A 278 7.65 5.11 7.89
N HIS A 279 6.66 4.85 8.76
CA HIS A 279 5.38 4.32 8.32
C HIS A 279 4.26 5.36 8.52
N ASP A 280 4.59 6.65 8.44
CA ASP A 280 3.62 7.73 8.69
C ASP A 280 2.71 8.01 7.49
N GLY A 281 3.22 7.82 6.29
CA GLY A 281 2.52 8.17 5.05
C GLY A 281 3.14 9.39 4.37
N LEU A 282 3.14 9.39 3.03
CA LEU A 282 3.83 10.43 2.26
C LEU A 282 3.36 11.86 2.58
N PRO A 283 2.05 12.16 2.60
CA PRO A 283 1.64 13.54 2.91
C PRO A 283 2.05 13.99 4.31
N LEU A 284 1.96 13.10 5.30
CA LEU A 284 2.37 13.42 6.67
C LEU A 284 3.89 13.64 6.72
N ASP A 285 4.66 12.77 6.07
CA ASP A 285 6.12 12.89 6.03
C ASP A 285 6.57 14.19 5.36
N ILE A 286 5.87 14.62 4.30
CA ILE A 286 6.15 15.93 3.67
C ILE A 286 5.89 17.05 4.68
N ALA A 287 4.75 17.02 5.36
CA ALA A 287 4.39 18.03 6.36
C ALA A 287 5.40 18.07 7.50
N LEU A 288 5.89 16.90 7.91
CA LEU A 288 6.83 16.72 9.01
C LEU A 288 8.13 17.51 8.77
N THR A 289 8.55 17.66 7.52
CA THR A 289 9.79 18.39 7.19
C THR A 289 9.76 19.87 7.61
N LYS A 290 8.56 20.40 7.88
CA LYS A 290 8.43 21.79 8.38
C LYS A 290 8.71 21.89 9.87
N TYR A 291 8.61 20.78 10.59
CA TYR A 291 8.65 20.79 12.07
C TYR A 291 9.90 20.12 12.64
N VAL A 292 10.40 19.09 11.96
CA VAL A 292 11.60 18.36 12.43
C VAL A 292 12.75 18.64 11.47
N HIS A 293 13.86 19.09 12.03
CA HIS A 293 15.02 19.53 11.26
C HIS A 293 16.21 18.60 11.47
N GLY A 294 17.06 18.48 10.46
CA GLY A 294 18.27 17.68 10.53
C GLY A 294 18.13 16.27 9.98
N ILE A 295 16.96 15.93 9.43
CA ILE A 295 16.74 14.66 8.73
C ILE A 295 17.16 14.88 7.27
N ASP A 296 18.06 14.04 6.77
CA ASP A 296 18.52 14.12 5.38
C ASP A 296 17.57 13.39 4.42
N ILE A 297 17.08 12.21 4.83
CA ILE A 297 16.27 11.34 3.98
C ILE A 297 15.12 10.76 4.81
N ILE A 298 13.89 10.84 4.27
CA ILE A 298 12.74 10.09 4.79
C ILE A 298 12.44 8.98 3.78
N ILE A 299 12.42 7.73 4.26
CA ILE A 299 11.93 6.59 3.50
C ILE A 299 10.54 6.31 4.05
N SER A 300 9.53 6.63 3.25
CA SER A 300 8.13 6.63 3.66
C SER A 300 7.44 5.30 3.38
N GLY A 301 6.22 5.14 3.87
CA GLY A 301 5.39 3.96 3.66
C GLY A 301 3.92 4.29 3.93
N HIS A 302 3.10 3.27 4.17
CA HIS A 302 1.71 3.36 4.62
C HIS A 302 0.70 3.82 3.55
N THR A 303 0.93 4.93 2.87
CA THR A 303 -0.06 5.46 1.92
C THR A 303 0.03 4.81 0.55
N HIS A 304 0.96 3.86 0.37
CA HIS A 304 1.15 3.12 -0.89
C HIS A 304 1.51 4.03 -2.06
N ASP A 305 2.01 5.22 -1.77
CA ASP A 305 2.43 6.17 -2.79
C ASP A 305 3.69 5.67 -3.50
N ILE A 306 3.91 6.21 -4.69
CA ILE A 306 5.05 5.84 -5.53
C ILE A 306 5.82 7.12 -5.84
N THR A 307 7.14 7.10 -5.62
CA THR A 307 8.01 8.20 -6.04
C THR A 307 8.98 7.67 -7.09
N PRO A 308 8.65 7.81 -8.39
CA PRO A 308 9.59 7.41 -9.46
C PRO A 308 10.87 8.24 -9.42
N LYS A 309 10.81 9.43 -8.82
CA LYS A 309 11.94 10.33 -8.66
C LYS A 309 11.96 10.82 -7.23
N VAL A 310 13.15 11.09 -6.70
CA VAL A 310 13.29 11.58 -5.33
C VAL A 310 12.60 12.96 -5.20
N LEU A 311 11.84 13.14 -4.12
CA LEU A 311 11.24 14.42 -3.77
C LEU A 311 12.17 15.15 -2.80
N ARG A 312 12.06 16.49 -2.75
CA ARG A 312 12.84 17.30 -1.80
C ARG A 312 11.96 18.40 -1.20
N TYR A 313 11.87 18.40 0.12
CA TYR A 313 11.12 19.41 0.88
C TYR A 313 11.95 19.86 2.07
N ASN A 314 12.13 21.17 2.23
CA ASN A 314 12.80 21.77 3.41
C ASN A 314 14.13 21.08 3.75
N ASN A 315 14.97 20.83 2.72
CA ASN A 315 16.29 20.20 2.82
C ASN A 315 16.26 18.70 3.16
N THR A 316 15.11 18.05 3.09
CA THR A 316 14.94 16.62 3.29
C THR A 316 14.55 15.94 1.98
N TYR A 317 15.23 14.88 1.61
CA TYR A 317 14.84 14.02 0.49
C TYR A 317 13.80 13.01 0.97
N ILE A 318 12.78 12.76 0.14
CA ILE A 318 11.71 11.81 0.50
C ILE A 318 11.51 10.84 -0.67
N VAL A 319 11.45 9.54 -0.33
CA VAL A 319 11.17 8.47 -1.29
C VAL A 319 10.19 7.47 -0.68
N VAL A 320 9.43 6.79 -1.53
CA VAL A 320 8.55 5.68 -1.13
C VAL A 320 8.44 4.67 -2.26
N ALA A 321 8.36 3.40 -1.92
CA ALA A 321 8.44 2.28 -2.87
C ALA A 321 7.08 1.58 -3.07
N GLY A 322 6.00 2.34 -3.15
CA GLY A 322 4.68 1.80 -3.49
C GLY A 322 4.17 0.78 -2.47
N SER A 323 3.77 -0.38 -2.97
CA SER A 323 3.17 -1.43 -2.13
C SER A 323 3.16 -2.77 -2.87
N HIS A 324 2.69 -3.81 -2.17
CA HIS A 324 2.41 -5.15 -2.73
C HIS A 324 3.62 -5.81 -3.40
N GLY A 325 4.82 -5.40 -3.01
CA GLY A 325 6.04 -5.96 -3.57
C GLY A 325 6.32 -5.52 -5.00
N LYS A 326 5.65 -4.48 -5.48
CA LYS A 326 5.79 -4.00 -6.86
C LYS A 326 7.15 -3.38 -7.13
N PHE A 327 7.83 -2.88 -6.10
CA PHE A 327 9.08 -2.12 -6.25
C PHE A 327 10.10 -2.48 -5.21
N VAL A 328 11.37 -2.31 -5.61
CA VAL A 328 12.50 -2.22 -4.68
C VAL A 328 13.09 -0.83 -4.86
N GLY A 329 13.23 -0.08 -3.78
CA GLY A 329 13.91 1.21 -3.82
C GLY A 329 15.40 1.05 -3.59
N ARG A 330 16.23 1.75 -4.36
CA ARG A 330 17.68 1.80 -4.16
C ARG A 330 18.15 3.24 -4.04
N ILE A 331 18.83 3.53 -2.95
CA ILE A 331 19.48 4.83 -2.74
C ILE A 331 20.99 4.55 -2.61
N ASP A 332 21.81 5.21 -3.44
CA ASP A 332 23.24 5.29 -3.20
C ASP A 332 23.54 6.69 -2.67
N LEU A 333 24.47 6.80 -1.74
CA LEU A 333 24.80 8.10 -1.18
C LEU A 333 26.31 8.26 -0.93
N LYS A 334 26.72 9.52 -0.96
CA LYS A 334 28.07 9.96 -0.62
C LYS A 334 27.93 10.96 0.52
N ALA A 335 28.61 10.71 1.61
CA ALA A 335 28.56 11.60 2.78
C ALA A 335 29.86 11.51 3.55
N SER A 336 30.23 12.58 4.19
CA SER A 336 31.39 12.64 5.09
C SER A 336 31.33 13.92 5.92
N LYS A 337 32.05 13.91 7.04
CA LYS A 337 32.19 15.08 7.91
C LYS A 337 30.84 15.68 8.32
N GLY A 338 29.88 14.79 8.62
CA GLY A 338 28.57 15.17 9.10
C GLY A 338 27.62 15.70 8.03
N LYS A 339 27.91 15.48 6.75
CA LYS A 339 27.09 16.01 5.64
C LYS A 339 26.86 15.01 4.52
N LEU A 340 25.61 14.97 4.06
CA LEU A 340 25.23 14.29 2.82
C LEU A 340 25.69 15.16 1.65
N GLN A 341 26.50 14.61 0.75
CA GLN A 341 27.11 15.32 -0.37
C GLN A 341 26.45 15.03 -1.71
N ASP A 342 25.98 13.79 -1.91
CA ASP A 342 25.33 13.40 -3.16
C ASP A 342 24.40 12.20 -2.89
N ILE A 343 23.37 12.08 -3.70
CA ILE A 343 22.38 11.01 -3.62
C ILE A 343 21.95 10.60 -5.02
N SER A 344 21.78 9.30 -5.22
CA SER A 344 21.18 8.75 -6.42
C SER A 344 20.07 7.81 -5.99
N PHE A 345 18.93 7.86 -6.68
CA PHE A 345 17.76 7.05 -6.34
C PHE A 345 17.19 6.40 -7.57
N LYS A 346 16.78 5.15 -7.43
CA LYS A 346 15.99 4.44 -8.44
C LYS A 346 14.91 3.61 -7.76
N LEU A 347 13.71 3.67 -8.32
CA LEU A 347 12.61 2.80 -7.96
C LEU A 347 12.57 1.69 -9.02
N ILE A 348 12.90 0.47 -8.60
CA ILE A 348 13.07 -0.67 -9.52
C ILE A 348 11.75 -1.46 -9.56
N PRO A 349 11.06 -1.52 -10.71
CA PRO A 349 9.82 -2.30 -10.81
C PRO A 349 10.13 -3.80 -10.79
N VAL A 350 9.38 -4.54 -9.99
CA VAL A 350 9.57 -5.98 -9.83
C VAL A 350 8.75 -6.70 -10.91
N ALA A 351 9.28 -6.68 -12.12
CA ALA A 351 8.62 -7.19 -13.33
C ALA A 351 8.99 -8.67 -13.52
N THR A 352 8.07 -9.57 -13.20
CA THR A 352 8.33 -11.03 -13.13
C THR A 352 8.73 -11.64 -14.47
N ASN A 353 8.25 -11.07 -15.59
CA ASN A 353 8.60 -11.58 -16.93
C ASN A 353 10.02 -11.22 -17.35
N ILE A 354 10.69 -10.32 -16.61
CA ILE A 354 12.04 -9.83 -16.92
C ILE A 354 13.06 -10.36 -15.90
N ILE A 355 12.63 -10.51 -14.64
CA ILE A 355 13.52 -10.85 -13.51
C ILE A 355 13.44 -12.34 -13.23
N LYS A 356 14.57 -13.04 -13.20
CA LYS A 356 14.61 -14.43 -12.77
C LYS A 356 14.45 -14.50 -11.26
N PRO A 357 13.64 -15.41 -10.74
CA PRO A 357 13.47 -15.51 -9.28
C PRO A 357 14.74 -16.00 -8.59
N ASP A 358 14.90 -15.60 -7.33
CA ASP A 358 15.94 -16.10 -6.44
C ASP A 358 15.60 -17.53 -6.03
N GLU A 359 16.53 -18.45 -6.20
CA GLU A 359 16.30 -19.88 -5.96
C GLU A 359 16.01 -20.20 -4.50
N ASP A 360 16.73 -19.55 -3.56
CA ASP A 360 16.53 -19.79 -2.12
C ASP A 360 15.13 -19.33 -1.68
N SER A 361 14.70 -18.17 -2.18
CA SER A 361 13.35 -17.65 -1.89
C SER A 361 12.28 -18.54 -2.51
N GLU A 362 12.50 -19.05 -3.74
CA GLU A 362 11.54 -19.99 -4.38
C GLU A 362 11.39 -21.25 -3.57
N LYS A 363 12.50 -21.79 -3.04
CA LYS A 363 12.47 -22.99 -2.19
C LYS A 363 11.65 -22.73 -0.93
N LEU A 364 11.94 -21.60 -0.24
CA LEU A 364 11.17 -21.22 0.96
C LEU A 364 9.69 -21.05 0.63
N LEU A 365 9.37 -20.38 -0.46
CA LEU A 365 8.00 -20.15 -0.91
C LEU A 365 7.24 -21.47 -1.07
N LYS A 366 7.86 -22.45 -1.75
CA LYS A 366 7.26 -23.78 -1.95
C LYS A 366 7.00 -24.48 -0.62
N GLU A 367 7.98 -24.45 0.28
CA GLU A 367 7.87 -25.09 1.60
C GLU A 367 6.74 -24.46 2.43
N VAL A 368 6.67 -23.14 2.45
CA VAL A 368 5.69 -22.39 3.23
C VAL A 368 4.27 -22.62 2.72
N PHE A 369 4.08 -22.62 1.40
CA PHE A 369 2.75 -22.78 0.80
C PHE A 369 2.28 -24.23 0.72
N ALA A 370 3.17 -25.23 0.78
CA ALA A 370 2.83 -26.64 0.57
C ALA A 370 1.59 -27.11 1.33
N PRO A 371 1.41 -26.79 2.64
CA PRO A 371 0.21 -27.26 3.36
C PRO A 371 -1.10 -26.61 2.90
N TYR A 372 -1.03 -25.50 2.19
CA TYR A 372 -2.19 -24.67 1.85
C TYR A 372 -2.47 -24.60 0.34
N GLU A 373 -1.56 -25.09 -0.49
CA GLU A 373 -1.56 -24.91 -1.94
C GLU A 373 -2.87 -25.38 -2.58
N GLU A 374 -3.31 -26.58 -2.25
CA GLU A 374 -4.53 -27.17 -2.81
C GLU A 374 -5.75 -26.29 -2.50
N LYS A 375 -5.90 -25.92 -1.23
CA LYS A 375 -7.02 -25.07 -0.78
C LYS A 375 -6.98 -23.71 -1.50
N LEU A 376 -5.83 -23.06 -1.46
CA LEU A 376 -5.70 -21.67 -1.96
C LEU A 376 -5.91 -21.60 -3.47
N ASN A 377 -5.48 -22.61 -4.22
CA ASN A 377 -5.62 -22.64 -5.67
C ASN A 377 -7.00 -23.13 -6.15
N THR A 378 -7.88 -23.51 -5.24
CA THR A 378 -9.23 -23.97 -5.60
C THR A 378 -9.99 -22.84 -6.31
N LYS A 379 -10.39 -23.10 -7.56
CA LYS A 379 -11.21 -22.18 -8.35
C LYS A 379 -12.63 -22.16 -7.78
N ILE A 380 -13.19 -20.99 -7.59
CA ILE A 380 -14.54 -20.81 -7.04
C ILE A 380 -15.48 -20.05 -7.97
N GLY A 381 -14.94 -19.40 -9.02
CA GLY A 381 -15.75 -18.66 -9.98
C GLY A 381 -14.89 -18.00 -11.04
N THR A 382 -15.49 -17.10 -11.80
CA THR A 382 -14.82 -16.27 -12.82
C THR A 382 -15.34 -14.83 -12.71
N THR A 383 -14.64 -13.90 -13.33
CA THR A 383 -15.13 -12.52 -13.42
C THR A 383 -15.03 -12.01 -14.87
N SER A 384 -16.05 -11.28 -15.32
CA SER A 384 -15.98 -10.50 -16.55
C SER A 384 -15.61 -9.05 -16.29
N SER A 385 -15.52 -8.66 -15.02
CA SER A 385 -15.22 -7.29 -14.61
C SER A 385 -13.80 -7.19 -14.03
N LEU A 386 -13.19 -6.04 -14.15
CA LEU A 386 -11.95 -5.72 -13.44
C LEU A 386 -12.28 -5.60 -11.95
N ILE A 387 -11.70 -6.46 -11.12
CA ILE A 387 -11.90 -6.41 -9.66
C ILE A 387 -10.66 -5.75 -9.05
N TYR A 388 -10.87 -4.64 -8.37
CA TYR A 388 -9.79 -3.86 -7.75
C TYR A 388 -10.27 -3.26 -6.44
N LYS A 389 -9.32 -2.88 -5.59
CA LYS A 389 -9.60 -2.34 -4.25
C LYS A 389 -9.36 -0.83 -4.17
N ARG A 390 -8.24 -0.35 -4.67
CA ARG A 390 -7.77 1.00 -4.36
C ARG A 390 -8.39 2.09 -5.22
N ASP A 391 -9.06 3.05 -4.57
CA ASP A 391 -9.57 4.30 -5.16
C ASP A 391 -10.18 5.12 -4.02
N THR A 392 -10.42 6.42 -4.21
CA THR A 392 -10.90 7.27 -3.11
C THR A 392 -12.31 6.90 -2.64
N PHE A 393 -13.26 6.71 -3.55
CA PHE A 393 -14.68 6.57 -3.17
C PHE A 393 -15.27 5.20 -3.45
N TYR A 394 -14.76 4.46 -4.43
CA TYR A 394 -15.41 3.28 -4.96
C TYR A 394 -14.40 2.21 -5.36
N SER A 395 -14.75 0.96 -5.15
CA SER A 395 -13.99 -0.16 -5.73
C SER A 395 -14.95 -1.30 -6.08
N THR A 396 -14.62 -2.01 -7.14
CA THR A 396 -15.42 -3.16 -7.57
C THR A 396 -15.35 -4.30 -6.56
N PHE A 397 -14.21 -4.46 -5.88
CA PHE A 397 -14.11 -5.48 -4.83
C PHE A 397 -15.08 -5.17 -3.69
N ASP A 398 -15.14 -3.93 -3.25
CA ASP A 398 -16.01 -3.59 -2.11
C ASP A 398 -17.48 -3.69 -2.49
N GLU A 399 -17.85 -3.41 -3.75
CA GLU A 399 -19.22 -3.68 -4.21
C GLU A 399 -19.52 -5.16 -4.12
N LEU A 400 -18.61 -6.02 -4.61
CA LEU A 400 -18.76 -7.48 -4.52
C LEU A 400 -18.95 -7.93 -3.06
N ALA A 401 -18.12 -7.40 -2.16
CA ALA A 401 -18.19 -7.73 -0.73
C ALA A 401 -19.51 -7.28 -0.11
N ASN A 402 -19.94 -6.06 -0.43
CA ASN A 402 -21.19 -5.50 0.10
C ASN A 402 -22.40 -6.28 -0.42
N ASP A 403 -22.40 -6.65 -1.71
CA ASP A 403 -23.47 -7.48 -2.30
C ASP A 403 -23.54 -8.84 -1.61
N ALA A 404 -22.38 -9.45 -1.35
CA ALA A 404 -22.32 -10.75 -0.66
C ALA A 404 -22.89 -10.64 0.77
N ILE A 405 -22.56 -9.57 1.49
CA ILE A 405 -23.07 -9.36 2.84
C ILE A 405 -24.59 -9.15 2.82
N MET A 406 -25.11 -8.37 1.89
CA MET A 406 -26.55 -8.11 1.76
C MET A 406 -27.32 -9.36 1.31
N ASP A 407 -26.69 -10.23 0.53
CA ASP A 407 -27.28 -11.50 0.11
C ASP A 407 -27.39 -12.48 1.29
N TYR A 408 -26.37 -12.49 2.16
CA TYR A 408 -26.31 -13.42 3.30
C TYR A 408 -27.21 -12.98 4.46
N TYR A 409 -27.15 -11.70 4.86
CA TYR A 409 -27.95 -11.16 5.97
C TYR A 409 -29.11 -10.36 5.40
N HIS A 410 -30.33 -10.88 5.58
CA HIS A 410 -31.54 -10.19 5.09
C HIS A 410 -31.88 -8.98 5.96
N GLY A 411 -32.44 -7.95 5.34
CA GLY A 411 -32.93 -6.78 6.07
C GLY A 411 -31.85 -5.75 6.42
N ILE A 412 -30.69 -5.81 5.77
CA ILE A 412 -29.63 -4.80 5.95
C ILE A 412 -30.02 -3.55 5.16
N ASP A 413 -29.95 -2.38 5.81
CA ASP A 413 -30.18 -1.08 5.17
C ASP A 413 -28.92 -0.51 4.54
N ILE A 414 -27.75 -0.72 5.18
CA ILE A 414 -26.48 -0.16 4.75
C ILE A 414 -25.32 -1.08 5.15
N VAL A 415 -24.37 -1.28 4.23
CA VAL A 415 -23.12 -1.94 4.54
C VAL A 415 -21.99 -0.93 4.47
N PHE A 416 -21.08 -0.98 5.43
CA PHE A 416 -19.82 -0.24 5.44
C PHE A 416 -18.68 -1.21 5.23
N SER A 417 -18.01 -1.19 4.08
CA SER A 417 -16.74 -1.89 3.89
C SER A 417 -15.58 -0.94 4.22
N PRO A 418 -14.51 -1.46 4.80
CA PRO A 418 -13.38 -0.59 5.16
C PRO A 418 -12.65 -0.05 3.93
N GLY A 419 -12.14 1.17 4.05
CA GLY A 419 -11.36 1.82 3.00
C GLY A 419 -9.90 1.41 3.01
N TYR A 420 -9.62 0.12 3.13
CA TYR A 420 -8.25 -0.39 3.07
C TYR A 420 -7.64 -0.14 1.69
N ARG A 421 -6.34 0.08 1.65
CA ARG A 421 -5.61 0.27 0.39
C ARG A 421 -4.97 -1.02 -0.13
N TRP A 422 -4.89 -2.06 0.71
CA TRP A 422 -4.31 -3.34 0.29
C TRP A 422 -5.34 -4.25 -0.36
N GLY A 423 -4.87 -5.20 -1.15
CA GLY A 423 -5.72 -6.12 -1.90
C GLY A 423 -4.97 -6.63 -3.13
N ALA A 424 -5.70 -6.94 -4.19
CA ALA A 424 -5.17 -7.41 -5.46
C ALA A 424 -6.02 -6.85 -6.61
N THR A 425 -5.78 -7.39 -7.81
CA THR A 425 -6.60 -7.07 -8.97
C THR A 425 -6.89 -8.32 -9.77
N UNK A 426 -8.08 -8.70 -10.06
CA UNK A 426 -8.41 -9.68 -10.75
C UNK A 426 -8.71 -9.18 -11.99
N LEU A 427 -8.23 -9.59 -13.28
CA LEU A 427 -8.48 -9.09 -14.62
C LEU A 427 -9.78 -9.65 -15.20
N PRO A 428 -10.46 -8.94 -16.13
CA PRO A 428 -11.62 -9.51 -16.82
C PRO A 428 -11.26 -10.82 -17.51
N GLY A 429 -12.10 -11.84 -17.33
CA GLY A 429 -11.87 -13.18 -17.87
C GLY A 429 -11.08 -14.09 -16.95
N GLN A 430 -10.61 -13.60 -15.83
CA GLN A 430 -9.78 -14.36 -14.89
C GLN A 430 -10.64 -15.32 -14.06
N ASP A 431 -10.07 -16.48 -13.75
CA ASP A 431 -10.63 -17.39 -12.72
C ASP A 431 -10.43 -16.74 -11.36
N ILE A 432 -11.38 -16.94 -10.47
CA ILE A 432 -11.27 -16.49 -9.07
C ILE A 432 -11.00 -17.73 -8.21
N THR A 433 -9.95 -17.64 -7.41
CA THR A 433 -9.56 -18.72 -6.48
C THR A 433 -9.85 -18.31 -5.04
N ILE A 434 -9.72 -19.26 -4.12
CA ILE A 434 -9.81 -18.96 -2.68
C ILE A 434 -8.72 -17.97 -2.29
N ASN A 435 -7.50 -18.11 -2.84
CA ASN A 435 -6.43 -17.15 -2.54
C ASN A 435 -6.81 -15.72 -2.93
N ASP A 436 -7.48 -15.55 -4.06
CA ASP A 436 -7.89 -14.21 -4.52
C ASP A 436 -8.82 -13.53 -3.51
N VAL A 437 -9.68 -14.30 -2.84
CA VAL A 437 -10.55 -13.74 -1.79
C VAL A 437 -9.70 -13.33 -0.57
N TYR A 438 -8.77 -14.18 -0.16
CA TYR A 438 -7.89 -13.84 0.97
C TYR A 438 -7.02 -12.62 0.67
N ASP A 439 -6.62 -12.40 -0.58
CA ASP A 439 -5.81 -11.23 -0.94
C ASP A 439 -6.50 -9.91 -0.57
N PHE A 440 -7.82 -9.90 -0.42
CA PHE A 440 -8.60 -8.73 -0.01
C PHE A 440 -9.10 -8.78 1.43
N THR A 441 -9.06 -9.93 2.09
CA THR A 441 -9.83 -10.14 3.34
C THR A 441 -9.04 -10.81 4.47
N ALA A 442 -7.76 -11.09 4.26
CA ALA A 442 -6.98 -11.91 5.22
C ALA A 442 -6.51 -11.07 6.43
N ILE A 443 -7.42 -10.83 7.36
CA ILE A 443 -7.13 -10.09 8.59
C ILE A 443 -7.46 -10.98 9.81
N THR A 444 -6.90 -10.64 10.95
CA THR A 444 -7.07 -11.41 12.20
C THR A 444 -8.41 -11.12 12.90
N TYR A 445 -9.17 -10.14 12.40
CA TYR A 445 -10.50 -9.77 12.91
C TYR A 445 -11.49 -9.70 11.73
N PRO A 446 -11.75 -10.86 11.08
CA PRO A 446 -12.42 -10.87 9.77
C PRO A 446 -13.95 -10.88 9.84
N ASN A 447 -14.55 -10.95 11.03
CA ASN A 447 -15.98 -11.20 11.15
C ASN A 447 -16.84 -10.04 10.66
N VAL A 448 -17.91 -10.36 9.97
CA VAL A 448 -18.98 -9.43 9.63
C VAL A 448 -19.89 -9.34 10.85
N TYR A 449 -20.21 -8.12 11.26
CA TYR A 449 -21.14 -7.84 12.35
C TYR A 449 -22.35 -7.07 11.83
N VAL A 450 -23.54 -7.44 12.32
CA VAL A 450 -24.80 -6.75 12.01
C VAL A 450 -25.24 -6.00 13.26
N PHE A 451 -25.57 -4.74 13.11
CA PHE A 451 -25.87 -3.86 14.26
C PHE A 451 -26.88 -2.78 13.86
N LYS A 452 -27.54 -2.23 14.86
CA LYS A 452 -28.52 -1.14 14.68
C LYS A 452 -27.90 0.17 15.14
N LEU A 453 -28.16 1.23 14.38
CA LEU A 453 -27.74 2.57 14.77
C LEU A 453 -28.69 3.61 14.15
N LYS A 454 -28.68 4.81 14.74
CA LYS A 454 -29.52 5.91 14.26
C LYS A 454 -28.91 6.58 13.04
N GLY A 455 -29.72 7.21 12.21
CA GLY A 455 -29.25 7.99 11.07
C GLY A 455 -28.22 9.04 11.45
N SER A 456 -28.40 9.72 12.60
CA SER A 456 -27.44 10.70 13.11
C SER A 456 -26.07 10.06 13.38
N GLN A 457 -26.04 8.81 13.80
CA GLN A 457 -24.80 8.07 14.04
C GLN A 457 -24.13 7.68 12.71
N ILE A 458 -24.93 7.32 11.70
CA ILE A 458 -24.42 7.04 10.35
C ILE A 458 -23.73 8.29 9.81
N LYS A 459 -24.40 9.45 9.91
CA LYS A 459 -23.82 10.72 9.43
C LYS A 459 -22.52 11.04 10.20
N TYR A 460 -22.53 10.86 11.51
CA TYR A 460 -21.34 11.10 12.35
C TYR A 460 -20.15 10.24 11.87
N LEU A 461 -20.38 8.93 11.66
CA LEU A 461 -19.33 8.01 11.19
C LEU A 461 -18.76 8.45 9.82
N LEU A 462 -19.65 8.79 8.89
CA LEU A 462 -19.22 9.20 7.55
C LEU A 462 -18.43 10.51 7.58
N GLU A 463 -18.84 11.47 8.41
CA GLU A 463 -18.14 12.74 8.57
C GLU A 463 -16.76 12.54 9.20
N ASP A 464 -16.65 11.70 10.22
CA ASP A 464 -15.39 11.37 10.90
C ASP A 464 -14.41 10.72 9.91
N MET A 465 -14.90 9.74 9.14
CA MET A 465 -14.07 9.06 8.13
C MET A 465 -13.65 10.01 7.00
N ALA A 466 -14.57 10.90 6.59
CA ALA A 466 -14.24 11.90 5.58
C ALA A 466 -13.16 12.87 6.07
N ASP A 467 -13.18 13.22 7.35
CA ASP A 467 -12.14 14.10 7.89
C ASP A 467 -10.76 13.42 7.87
N ASN A 468 -10.73 12.12 8.10
CA ASN A 468 -9.50 11.36 7.98
C ASN A 468 -8.88 11.50 6.57
N VAL A 469 -9.70 11.49 5.53
CA VAL A 469 -9.23 11.54 4.12
C VAL A 469 -9.01 12.99 3.66
N PHE A 470 -9.88 13.92 4.06
CA PHE A 470 -9.94 15.26 3.49
C PHE A 470 -9.53 16.38 4.44
N ASN A 471 -8.93 16.04 5.58
CA ASN A 471 -8.41 17.07 6.48
C ASN A 471 -7.32 17.85 5.73
N PRO A 472 -7.38 19.20 5.69
CA PRO A 472 -6.39 19.97 4.96
C PRO A 472 -5.00 19.96 5.60
N ASN A 473 -4.88 19.48 6.83
CA ASN A 473 -3.57 19.31 7.50
C ASN A 473 -3.21 17.83 7.51
N PRO A 474 -2.20 17.40 6.74
CA PRO A 474 -1.82 15.98 6.66
C PRO A 474 -1.47 15.34 8.00
N ILE A 475 -1.09 16.14 8.99
CA ILE A 475 -0.77 15.62 10.34
C ILE A 475 -1.98 14.90 10.95
N TYR A 476 -3.20 15.30 10.59
CA TYR A 476 -4.43 14.69 11.11
C TYR A 476 -5.01 13.61 10.18
N GLN A 477 -4.39 13.35 9.04
CA GLN A 477 -4.84 12.29 8.14
C GLN A 477 -4.28 10.94 8.59
N GLN A 478 -5.15 9.94 8.68
CA GLN A 478 -4.75 8.58 9.09
C GLN A 478 -4.43 7.69 7.89
N GLY A 479 -4.59 8.19 6.66
CA GLY A 479 -4.47 7.38 5.46
C GLY A 479 -5.72 6.53 5.22
N GLY A 480 -5.67 5.68 4.22
CA GLY A 480 -6.84 4.92 3.79
C GLY A 480 -7.69 5.70 2.81
N ASP A 481 -8.74 5.05 2.33
CA ASP A 481 -9.71 5.65 1.41
C ASP A 481 -11.05 5.83 2.15
N MET A 482 -12.03 6.42 1.48
CA MET A 482 -13.38 6.51 2.06
C MET A 482 -13.95 5.10 2.27
N PRO A 483 -14.80 4.90 3.28
CA PRO A 483 -15.49 3.62 3.41
C PRO A 483 -16.39 3.39 2.20
N ARG A 484 -16.49 2.14 1.79
CA ARG A 484 -17.34 1.78 0.64
C ARG A 484 -18.72 1.40 1.17
N LEU A 485 -19.72 2.10 0.68
CA LEU A 485 -21.10 1.86 1.09
C LEU A 485 -21.79 0.93 0.09
N SER A 486 -22.77 0.17 0.55
CA SER A 486 -23.58 -0.66 -0.34
C SER A 486 -24.25 0.21 -1.42
N LYS A 487 -24.42 -0.34 -2.61
CA LYS A 487 -24.82 0.44 -3.80
C LYS A 487 -26.25 1.02 -3.73
N ASN A 488 -27.04 0.62 -2.74
CA ASN A 488 -28.36 1.21 -2.46
C ASN A 488 -28.26 2.54 -1.70
N VAL A 489 -27.05 2.96 -1.36
CA VAL A 489 -26.78 4.24 -0.68
C VAL A 489 -26.27 5.24 -1.69
N TYR A 490 -26.86 6.44 -1.70
CA TYR A 490 -26.42 7.57 -2.51
C TYR A 490 -26.00 8.71 -1.60
N TYR A 491 -24.90 9.40 -1.95
CA TYR A 491 -24.54 10.59 -1.18
C TYR A 491 -23.93 11.68 -2.06
N GLU A 492 -24.03 12.92 -1.57
CA GLU A 492 -23.36 14.08 -2.16
C GLU A 492 -22.44 14.69 -1.11
N ILE A 493 -21.23 15.02 -1.49
CA ILE A 493 -20.21 15.47 -0.56
C ILE A 493 -19.50 16.74 -1.08
N LYS A 494 -19.21 17.66 -0.15
CA LYS A 494 -18.31 18.80 -0.35
C LYS A 494 -17.05 18.52 0.46
N ILE A 495 -15.99 18.09 -0.20
CA ILE A 495 -14.79 17.61 0.49
C ILE A 495 -14.04 18.71 1.24
N ASN A 496 -14.19 19.96 0.80
CA ASN A 496 -13.46 21.10 1.39
C ASN A 496 -14.20 21.78 2.54
N GLU A 497 -15.42 21.32 2.88
CA GLU A 497 -16.11 21.78 4.08
C GLU A 497 -15.43 21.22 5.33
N PRO A 498 -15.58 21.88 6.48
CA PRO A 498 -15.05 21.34 7.73
C PRO A 498 -15.77 20.06 8.16
N GLU A 499 -15.12 19.32 9.05
CA GLU A 499 -15.70 18.11 9.64
C GLU A 499 -17.12 18.37 10.16
N GLY A 500 -18.01 17.45 9.88
CA GLY A 500 -19.42 17.53 10.27
C GLY A 500 -20.30 18.22 9.24
N LYS A 501 -19.70 18.87 8.22
CA LYS A 501 -20.45 19.63 7.20
C LYS A 501 -20.19 19.16 5.77
N ARG A 502 -19.46 18.04 5.61
CA ARG A 502 -19.11 17.56 4.27
C ARG A 502 -20.26 16.89 3.54
N PHE A 503 -21.00 16.01 4.22
CA PHE A 503 -22.09 15.26 3.57
C PHE A 503 -23.33 16.13 3.46
N GLN A 504 -23.70 16.52 2.23
CA GLN A 504 -24.85 17.39 1.94
C GLN A 504 -26.14 16.58 1.78
N VAL A 505 -26.04 15.38 1.20
CA VAL A 505 -27.16 14.47 0.97
C VAL A 505 -26.70 13.06 1.31
N ILE A 506 -27.50 12.29 2.01
CA ILE A 506 -27.33 10.84 2.18
C ILE A 506 -28.72 10.22 1.99
N LYS A 507 -28.82 9.26 1.06
CA LYS A 507 -30.07 8.53 0.82
C LYS A 507 -29.82 7.03 0.91
N ILE A 508 -30.73 6.32 1.54
CA ILE A 508 -30.74 4.85 1.62
C ILE A 508 -32.02 4.38 0.92
N ASN A 509 -31.89 3.55 -0.10
CA ASN A 509 -33.00 3.07 -0.92
C ASN A 509 -33.84 4.24 -1.46
N GLY A 510 -33.17 5.31 -1.89
CA GLY A 510 -33.80 6.49 -2.49
C GLY A 510 -34.45 7.45 -1.52
N LYS A 511 -34.45 7.14 -0.22
CA LYS A 511 -35.08 7.99 0.83
C LYS A 511 -33.99 8.71 1.63
N ASP A 512 -34.25 9.97 1.95
CA ASP A 512 -33.33 10.78 2.76
C ASP A 512 -33.08 10.11 4.12
N LEU A 513 -31.82 10.16 4.57
CA LEU A 513 -31.44 9.66 5.88
C LEU A 513 -32.17 10.44 6.97
N GLU A 514 -32.87 9.72 7.84
CA GLU A 514 -33.61 10.32 8.93
C GLU A 514 -32.81 10.22 10.23
N PRO A 515 -32.44 11.36 10.86
CA PRO A 515 -31.53 11.35 12.01
C PRO A 515 -31.96 10.45 13.18
N ASN A 516 -33.24 10.38 13.45
CA ASN A 516 -33.75 9.64 14.62
C ASN A 516 -34.22 8.22 14.30
N LYS A 517 -34.27 7.85 13.01
CA LYS A 517 -34.66 6.52 12.58
C LYS A 517 -33.52 5.53 12.85
N GLU A 518 -33.88 4.34 13.30
CA GLU A 518 -32.92 3.23 13.48
C GLU A 518 -32.78 2.47 12.17
N TYR A 519 -31.55 2.23 11.77
CA TYR A 519 -31.16 1.49 10.56
C TYR A 519 -30.41 0.25 10.97
N VAL A 520 -30.51 -0.81 10.16
CA VAL A 520 -29.73 -2.03 10.31
C VAL A 520 -28.51 -1.93 9.40
N ALA A 521 -27.33 -2.02 9.97
CA ALA A 521 -26.06 -1.92 9.26
C ALA A 521 -25.25 -3.21 9.39
N ALA A 522 -24.30 -3.40 8.46
CA ALA A 522 -23.31 -4.46 8.59
C ALA A 522 -21.93 -3.87 8.27
N THR A 523 -20.89 -4.46 8.86
CA THR A 523 -19.51 -4.04 8.67
C THR A 523 -18.57 -5.22 8.91
N TYR A 524 -17.36 -5.14 8.37
CA TYR A 524 -16.27 -6.04 8.71
C TYR A 524 -14.96 -5.23 8.72
N GLY A 525 -13.91 -5.83 9.24
CA GLY A 525 -12.59 -5.23 9.20
C GLY A 525 -12.40 -4.03 10.12
N GLY A 526 -13.20 -3.95 11.18
CA GLY A 526 -13.13 -2.87 12.16
C GLY A 526 -14.14 -3.08 13.26
N GLU A 527 -14.29 -2.07 14.09
CA GLU A 527 -15.16 -2.14 15.26
C GLU A 527 -16.31 -1.11 15.22
N LEU A 528 -16.73 -0.67 14.03
CA LEU A 528 -17.83 0.30 13.87
C LEU A 528 -19.11 -0.16 14.57
N TYR A 529 -19.33 -1.47 14.66
CA TYR A 529 -20.52 -2.03 15.34
C TYR A 529 -20.63 -1.59 16.79
N LYS A 530 -19.53 -1.17 17.42
CA LYS A 530 -19.54 -0.72 18.83
C LYS A 530 -20.28 0.58 19.05
N ILE A 531 -20.52 1.38 18.00
CA ILE A 531 -21.29 2.63 18.13
C ILE A 531 -22.80 2.36 18.24
N GLY A 532 -23.23 1.18 17.81
CA GLY A 532 -24.63 0.78 17.82
C GLY A 532 -24.89 -0.39 18.74
N THR A 533 -25.95 -1.13 18.45
CA THR A 533 -26.37 -2.31 19.21
C THR A 533 -26.37 -3.54 18.30
N LEU A 534 -25.63 -4.57 18.65
CA LEU A 534 -25.55 -5.82 17.87
C LEU A 534 -26.93 -6.46 17.74
N VAL A 535 -27.22 -6.97 16.54
CA VAL A 535 -28.43 -7.77 16.28
C VAL A 535 -28.12 -9.20 16.76
N GLN A 536 -28.80 -9.63 17.82
CA GLN A 536 -28.52 -10.87 18.52
C GLN A 536 -28.62 -12.13 17.65
N ASP A 537 -29.59 -12.14 16.73
CA ASP A 537 -29.85 -13.31 15.90
C ASP A 537 -28.94 -13.40 14.66
N ALA A 538 -28.18 -12.35 14.36
CA ALA A 538 -27.26 -12.33 13.23
C ALA A 538 -25.87 -12.78 13.67
N LYS A 539 -25.56 -14.06 13.44
CA LYS A 539 -24.26 -14.62 13.85
C LYS A 539 -23.12 -14.06 13.01
N PRO A 540 -22.04 -13.60 13.66
CA PRO A 540 -20.85 -13.17 12.92
C PRO A 540 -20.26 -14.30 12.09
N ILE A 541 -19.78 -13.98 10.89
CA ILE A 541 -19.10 -14.93 10.00
C ILE A 541 -17.88 -14.21 9.39
N PRO A 542 -16.74 -14.89 9.24
CA PRO A 542 -15.58 -14.26 8.58
C PRO A 542 -15.93 -13.82 7.16
N ALA A 543 -15.54 -12.61 6.80
CA ALA A 543 -15.83 -12.04 5.48
C ALA A 543 -15.33 -12.94 4.34
N TYR A 544 -14.15 -13.55 4.50
CA TYR A 544 -13.62 -14.44 3.46
C TYR A 544 -14.50 -15.67 3.25
N GLU A 545 -15.07 -16.26 4.31
CA GLU A 545 -15.97 -17.42 4.18
C GLU A 545 -17.25 -17.03 3.43
N LEU A 546 -17.83 -15.92 3.85
CA LEU A 546 -19.06 -15.39 3.24
C LEU A 546 -18.84 -15.09 1.74
N LEU A 547 -17.72 -14.45 1.40
CA LEU A 547 -17.38 -14.14 0.01
C LEU A 547 -17.12 -15.40 -0.82
N ILE A 548 -16.39 -16.38 -0.28
CA ILE A 548 -16.13 -17.64 -0.97
C ILE A 548 -17.45 -18.34 -1.33
N ASP A 549 -18.37 -18.43 -0.37
CA ASP A 549 -19.66 -19.08 -0.60
C ASP A 549 -20.51 -18.30 -1.61
N TYR A 550 -20.50 -16.96 -1.53
CA TYR A 550 -21.23 -16.10 -2.48
C TYR A 550 -20.70 -16.32 -3.90
N ILE A 551 -19.39 -16.25 -4.09
CA ILE A 551 -18.78 -16.41 -5.42
C ILE A 551 -19.07 -17.83 -5.98
N LYS A 552 -18.98 -18.87 -5.14
CA LYS A 552 -19.34 -20.25 -5.53
C LYS A 552 -20.79 -20.33 -6.00
N SER A 553 -21.71 -19.65 -5.29
CA SER A 553 -23.13 -19.68 -5.63
C SER A 553 -23.41 -18.98 -6.95
N LYS A 554 -22.74 -17.84 -7.21
CA LYS A 554 -22.94 -17.06 -8.44
C LYS A 554 -22.17 -17.64 -9.63
N LYS A 555 -21.02 -18.29 -9.38
CA LYS A 555 -20.11 -18.87 -10.38
C LYS A 555 -19.45 -17.86 -11.32
N HIS A 556 -20.13 -16.78 -11.62
CA HIS A 556 -19.64 -15.71 -12.49
C HIS A 556 -19.97 -14.36 -11.87
N ILE A 557 -18.97 -13.50 -11.79
CA ILE A 557 -19.11 -12.15 -11.21
C ILE A 557 -19.07 -11.13 -12.33
N GLU A 558 -20.09 -10.29 -12.35
CA GLU A 558 -20.18 -9.17 -13.27
C GLU A 558 -20.65 -7.94 -12.49
N ILE A 559 -19.87 -6.86 -12.56
CA ILE A 559 -20.16 -5.60 -11.86
C ILE A 559 -20.47 -4.54 -12.91
N ASN A 560 -21.70 -4.06 -12.90
CA ASN A 560 -22.22 -3.12 -13.89
C ASN A 560 -22.56 -1.74 -13.30
N THR A 561 -22.22 -1.50 -12.04
CA THR A 561 -22.52 -0.24 -11.38
C THR A 561 -21.71 0.91 -12.01
N ASN A 562 -22.40 2.00 -12.33
CA ASN A 562 -21.73 3.25 -12.69
C ASN A 562 -21.55 4.05 -11.38
N PRO A 563 -20.34 4.24 -10.90
CA PRO A 563 -20.11 4.96 -9.63
C PRO A 563 -20.72 6.38 -9.59
N ARG A 564 -20.87 7.01 -10.75
CA ARG A 564 -21.50 8.35 -10.84
C ARG A 564 -22.94 8.35 -10.39
N ASN A 565 -23.58 7.17 -10.31
CA ASN A 565 -24.96 7.02 -9.86
C ASN A 565 -25.08 6.82 -8.34
N ILE A 566 -23.95 6.64 -7.64
CA ILE A 566 -23.99 6.35 -6.20
C ILE A 566 -23.31 7.42 -5.34
N PHE A 567 -22.52 8.31 -5.95
CA PHE A 567 -22.00 9.47 -5.21
C PHE A 567 -21.72 10.64 -6.15
N LYS A 568 -21.62 11.84 -5.57
CA LYS A 568 -21.29 13.06 -6.29
C LYS A 568 -20.43 13.96 -5.40
N VAL A 569 -19.32 14.46 -5.95
CA VAL A 569 -18.48 15.47 -5.30
C VAL A 569 -18.93 16.83 -5.84
N LEU A 570 -19.35 17.74 -4.94
CA LEU A 570 -20.03 18.99 -5.34
C LEU A 570 -19.11 20.19 -5.49
N ASP A 571 -18.00 20.20 -4.77
CA ASP A 571 -17.17 21.42 -4.64
C ASP A 571 -15.86 21.39 -5.45
N GLU A 572 -15.61 20.33 -6.21
CA GLU A 572 -14.43 20.21 -7.06
C GLU A 572 -14.86 19.70 -8.43
N PRO A 573 -14.20 20.12 -9.50
CA PRO A 573 -14.49 19.58 -10.84
C PRO A 573 -13.96 18.13 -10.92
N TYR A 574 -14.71 17.23 -10.33
CA TYR A 574 -14.30 15.84 -10.16
C TYR A 574 -15.01 14.96 -11.20
N ASN A 575 -14.25 14.47 -12.15
CA ASN A 575 -14.73 13.52 -13.15
C ASN A 575 -14.20 12.14 -12.83
N TYR A 576 -15.04 11.30 -12.25
CA TYR A 576 -14.66 9.96 -11.87
C TYR A 576 -14.14 9.18 -13.08
N THR A 577 -12.95 8.61 -12.95
CA THR A 577 -12.29 7.82 -13.99
C THR A 577 -12.26 6.35 -13.54
N THR A 578 -12.75 5.44 -14.37
CA THR A 578 -12.77 4.00 -14.05
C THR A 578 -11.64 3.22 -14.73
N THR A 579 -11.07 3.77 -15.79
CA THR A 579 -10.06 3.09 -16.62
C THR A 579 -8.69 3.75 -16.51
#